data_05bf2dc5298419f88ff238575fb6ca65
#
_entry.id   05bf2dc5298419f88ff238575fb6ca65
#
_cell.length_a   1.000
_cell.length_b   1.000
_cell.length_c   1.000
_cell.angle_alpha   90.00
_cell.angle_beta   90.00
_cell.angle_gamma   90.00
#
_symmetry.space_group_name_H-M   'P 1'
#
loop_
_entity.id
_entity.type
_entity.pdbx_description
1 polymer ?
#
loop_
_entity_poly.entity_id
_entity_poly.type
_entity_poly.pdbx_seq_one_letter_code
_entity_poly.pdbx_strand_id
1 'polypeptide(L)'
;MATNRQLPLFGARPKAKVCFFDLRSGKNTAAFSAYTPKAVMFFAEKYGVPVVADPAKLAAFDVVLFSLHCFRDFYRVARVAHYKRPGQQWVAGGNACVTPTGVAWIMDYIWIGDCRASFPRILAGEREMPGMYDPRHPDRVIRYIDEDIDPEPLTSSEIEMSKGCPRRCLFCIHPWRHRYQEAPQAAVEAFIREQKGKGVGLVSNSSDDVSYYADVADVLTASGKTDMIVSNAVQGLTEGVVKQRKREMLLGVEGMSERLRWIVNKPIPRDVLREKIDLCLRHGRQVRTVYQF
;
A
#
# COMPACT_ATOMS: atom_id res chain seq x y z
N MET A 1 14.98 -20.85 16.58
CA MET A 1 15.77 -21.39 15.47
C MET A 1 14.82 -21.62 14.30
N ALA A 2 14.75 -20.68 13.37
CA ALA A 2 13.88 -20.79 12.20
C ALA A 2 14.66 -21.50 11.09
N THR A 3 14.18 -22.68 10.72
CA THR A 3 14.76 -23.50 9.64
C THR A 3 14.46 -22.86 8.29
N ASN A 4 15.53 -22.40 7.66
CA ASN A 4 15.56 -21.94 6.28
C ASN A 4 15.15 -23.11 5.36
N ARG A 5 13.90 -23.21 4.95
CA ARG A 5 13.47 -24.12 3.88
C ARG A 5 13.84 -23.49 2.54
N GLN A 6 15.00 -23.85 2.03
CA GLN A 6 15.33 -23.63 0.63
C GLN A 6 14.33 -24.38 -0.26
N LEU A 7 13.60 -23.63 -1.10
CA LEU A 7 12.77 -24.20 -2.16
C LEU A 7 13.67 -24.81 -3.24
N PRO A 8 13.29 -25.96 -3.85
CA PRO A 8 14.13 -26.64 -4.81
C PRO A 8 14.38 -25.83 -6.08
N LEU A 9 15.62 -25.76 -6.49
CA LEU A 9 16.09 -25.18 -7.73
C LEU A 9 15.57 -25.99 -8.93
N PHE A 10 14.67 -25.43 -9.71
CA PHE A 10 14.29 -25.98 -11.01
C PHE A 10 15.36 -25.68 -12.06
N GLY A 11 15.56 -26.65 -12.95
CA GLY A 11 16.62 -26.77 -13.95
C GLY A 11 16.91 -25.51 -14.80
N ALA A 12 18.18 -25.37 -15.10
CA ALA A 12 18.90 -24.24 -15.63
C ALA A 12 18.42 -23.73 -17.00
N ARG A 13 17.51 -22.78 -16.98
CA ARG A 13 17.58 -21.66 -17.93
C ARG A 13 18.34 -20.52 -17.24
N PRO A 14 19.20 -19.74 -17.96
CA PRO A 14 19.78 -18.55 -17.35
C PRO A 14 18.63 -17.73 -16.76
N LYS A 15 18.66 -17.51 -15.44
CA LYS A 15 17.60 -16.76 -14.76
C LYS A 15 17.49 -15.40 -15.42
N ALA A 16 16.32 -15.08 -15.97
CA ALA A 16 16.05 -13.77 -16.52
C ALA A 16 16.45 -12.69 -15.51
N LYS A 17 17.19 -11.68 -15.97
CA LYS A 17 17.59 -10.56 -15.12
C LYS A 17 16.36 -9.68 -14.88
N VAL A 18 15.92 -9.62 -13.64
CA VAL A 18 14.71 -8.87 -13.22
C VAL A 18 15.11 -7.66 -12.39
N CYS A 19 14.43 -6.52 -12.58
CA CYS A 19 14.52 -5.38 -11.69
C CYS A 19 13.16 -4.75 -11.43
N PHE A 20 13.03 -4.00 -10.33
CA PHE A 20 12.03 -2.97 -10.19
C PHE A 20 12.50 -1.65 -10.79
N PHE A 21 11.62 -0.96 -11.48
CA PHE A 21 11.87 0.41 -11.88
C PHE A 21 11.14 1.40 -10.96
N ASP A 22 11.91 2.25 -10.28
CA ASP A 22 11.34 3.31 -9.45
C ASP A 22 10.98 4.53 -10.30
N LEU A 23 9.72 4.62 -10.65
CA LEU A 23 9.14 5.73 -11.42
C LEU A 23 9.22 7.10 -10.71
N ARG A 24 9.55 7.14 -9.42
CA ARG A 24 9.43 8.33 -8.57
C ARG A 24 10.75 8.93 -8.18
N SER A 25 11.83 8.19 -8.33
CA SER A 25 13.17 8.75 -8.17
C SER A 25 13.48 9.64 -9.37
N GLY A 26 13.46 10.93 -9.20
CA GLY A 26 14.04 11.86 -10.18
C GLY A 26 15.54 11.66 -10.26
N LYS A 27 16.18 12.00 -11.38
CA LYS A 27 17.62 11.90 -11.62
C LYS A 27 18.50 12.53 -10.54
N ASN A 28 17.95 13.32 -9.63
CA ASN A 28 18.65 14.10 -8.59
C ASN A 28 18.32 13.69 -7.15
N THR A 29 17.54 12.63 -6.91
CA THR A 29 17.27 12.19 -5.57
C THR A 29 18.08 10.93 -5.27
N ALA A 30 19.24 11.13 -4.64
CA ALA A 30 20.08 10.06 -4.07
C ALA A 30 19.40 9.31 -2.88
N ALA A 31 18.17 9.65 -2.58
CA ALA A 31 17.36 8.97 -1.60
C ALA A 31 16.29 8.20 -2.36
N PHE A 32 16.16 6.92 -2.11
CA PHE A 32 14.86 6.25 -2.18
C PHE A 32 13.89 7.24 -1.57
N SER A 33 13.20 7.92 -2.41
CA SER A 33 12.39 9.01 -1.92
C SER A 33 11.38 8.38 -0.98
N ALA A 34 10.94 9.13 0.01
CA ALA A 34 9.77 8.80 0.84
C ALA A 34 8.52 8.41 0.00
N TYR A 35 8.64 8.37 -1.31
CA TYR A 35 7.63 8.06 -2.32
C TYR A 35 7.80 6.71 -3.02
N THR A 36 8.91 5.97 -2.82
CA THR A 36 9.02 4.60 -3.35
C THR A 36 7.92 3.75 -2.75
N PRO A 37 7.11 3.05 -3.55
CA PRO A 37 6.04 2.23 -3.00
C PRO A 37 6.61 1.20 -2.02
N LYS A 38 6.03 1.10 -0.83
CA LYS A 38 6.48 0.17 0.22
C LYS A 38 6.51 -1.26 -0.27
N ALA A 39 5.55 -1.65 -1.11
CA ALA A 39 5.54 -2.95 -1.76
C ALA A 39 6.81 -3.20 -2.59
N VAL A 40 7.35 -2.18 -3.29
CA VAL A 40 8.62 -2.32 -4.03
C VAL A 40 9.76 -2.58 -3.08
N MET A 41 9.85 -1.83 -1.98
CA MET A 41 10.90 -2.01 -0.97
C MET A 41 10.81 -3.42 -0.35
N PHE A 42 9.61 -3.83 0.06
CA PHE A 42 9.36 -5.14 0.62
C PHE A 42 9.80 -6.28 -0.32
N PHE A 43 9.36 -6.25 -1.57
CA PHE A 43 9.69 -7.33 -2.52
C PHE A 43 11.15 -7.27 -2.96
N ALA A 44 11.72 -6.07 -3.13
CA ALA A 44 13.12 -5.91 -3.48
C ALA A 44 14.03 -6.50 -2.40
N GLU A 45 13.77 -6.21 -1.13
CA GLU A 45 14.53 -6.71 -0.01
C GLU A 45 14.32 -8.22 0.19
N LYS A 46 13.07 -8.66 0.25
CA LYS A 46 12.72 -10.07 0.51
C LYS A 46 13.26 -11.04 -0.55
N TYR A 47 13.26 -10.62 -1.82
CA TYR A 47 13.62 -11.48 -2.94
C TYR A 47 14.94 -11.11 -3.63
N GLY A 48 15.66 -10.12 -3.12
CA GLY A 48 16.92 -9.67 -3.70
C GLY A 48 16.77 -9.07 -5.11
N VAL A 49 15.62 -8.45 -5.42
CA VAL A 49 15.36 -7.83 -6.73
C VAL A 49 15.92 -6.41 -6.74
N PRO A 50 16.88 -6.08 -7.63
CA PRO A 50 17.45 -4.74 -7.68
C PRO A 50 16.39 -3.71 -8.05
N VAL A 51 16.53 -2.50 -7.47
CA VAL A 51 15.70 -1.35 -7.81
C VAL A 51 16.53 -0.35 -8.62
N VAL A 52 16.02 0.01 -9.79
CA VAL A 52 16.67 0.88 -10.76
C VAL A 52 15.89 2.18 -10.87
N ALA A 53 16.57 3.30 -10.76
CA ALA A 53 16.00 4.65 -10.91
C ALA A 53 16.33 5.33 -12.24
N ASP A 54 17.46 4.96 -12.82
CA ASP A 54 17.91 5.48 -14.12
C ASP A 54 17.33 4.63 -15.26
N PRO A 55 16.47 5.18 -16.11
CA PRO A 55 15.85 4.43 -17.18
C PRO A 55 16.86 3.92 -18.24
N ALA A 56 18.02 4.56 -18.38
CA ALA A 56 19.06 4.10 -19.29
C ALA A 56 19.64 2.74 -18.88
N LYS A 57 19.56 2.38 -17.59
CA LYS A 57 20.02 1.11 -17.06
C LYS A 57 19.04 -0.05 -17.30
N LEU A 58 17.80 0.24 -17.72
CA LEU A 58 16.78 -0.79 -17.98
C LEU A 58 17.21 -1.76 -19.07
N ALA A 59 18.06 -1.34 -20.00
CA ALA A 59 18.57 -2.20 -21.06
C ALA A 59 19.35 -3.43 -20.54
N ALA A 60 19.81 -3.44 -19.30
CA ALA A 60 20.54 -4.55 -18.69
C ALA A 60 19.63 -5.69 -18.19
N PHE A 61 18.31 -5.52 -18.21
CA PHE A 61 17.35 -6.45 -17.63
C PHE A 61 16.41 -7.02 -18.70
N ASP A 62 16.00 -8.26 -18.47
CA ASP A 62 15.06 -8.96 -19.36
C ASP A 62 13.60 -8.68 -18.96
N VAL A 63 13.37 -8.51 -17.64
CA VAL A 63 12.07 -8.22 -17.06
C VAL A 63 12.16 -6.98 -16.19
N VAL A 64 11.28 -6.01 -16.42
CA VAL A 64 11.16 -4.79 -15.62
C VAL A 64 9.80 -4.77 -14.92
N LEU A 65 9.82 -4.67 -13.60
CA LEU A 65 8.64 -4.63 -12.75
C LEU A 65 8.29 -3.18 -12.38
N PHE A 66 7.02 -2.83 -12.50
CA PHE A 66 6.50 -1.51 -12.16
C PHE A 66 5.44 -1.61 -11.06
N SER A 67 5.53 -0.80 -10.04
CA SER A 67 4.47 -0.61 -9.06
C SER A 67 3.76 0.71 -9.32
N LEU A 68 2.53 0.63 -9.82
CA LEU A 68 1.70 1.78 -10.18
C LEU A 68 0.69 2.04 -9.07
N HIS A 69 0.89 3.12 -8.34
CA HIS A 69 0.07 3.44 -7.17
C HIS A 69 -1.13 4.34 -7.49
N CYS A 70 -0.96 5.24 -8.46
CA CYS A 70 -2.00 6.18 -8.88
C CYS A 70 -1.92 6.44 -10.38
N PHE A 71 -2.94 7.08 -10.95
CA PHE A 71 -3.00 7.38 -12.40
C PHE A 71 -1.86 8.28 -12.90
N ARG A 72 -1.24 9.08 -12.02
CA ARG A 72 -0.04 9.84 -12.39
C ARG A 72 1.14 8.95 -12.77
N ASP A 73 1.17 7.71 -12.27
CA ASP A 73 2.22 6.76 -12.63
C ASP A 73 2.11 6.30 -14.08
N PHE A 74 0.91 6.32 -14.69
CA PHE A 74 0.74 6.06 -16.12
C PHE A 74 1.49 7.10 -16.98
N TYR A 75 1.44 8.35 -16.57
CA TYR A 75 2.21 9.43 -17.20
C TYR A 75 3.73 9.20 -17.08
N ARG A 76 4.18 8.73 -15.92
CA ARG A 76 5.60 8.43 -15.68
C ARG A 76 6.07 7.26 -16.53
N VAL A 77 5.26 6.23 -16.67
CA VAL A 77 5.51 5.10 -17.57
C VAL A 77 5.63 5.60 -19.02
N ALA A 78 4.70 6.44 -19.48
CA ALA A 78 4.73 6.99 -20.84
C ALA A 78 6.04 7.73 -21.13
N ARG A 79 6.57 8.47 -20.16
CA ARG A 79 7.84 9.20 -20.32
C ARG A 79 9.06 8.30 -20.48
N VAL A 80 9.01 7.07 -20.01
CA VAL A 80 10.13 6.10 -20.10
C VAL A 80 9.88 5.02 -21.14
N ALA A 81 8.76 5.07 -21.83
CA ALA A 81 8.34 4.06 -22.81
C ALA A 81 9.39 3.78 -23.89
N HIS A 82 10.10 4.82 -24.34
CA HIS A 82 11.13 4.72 -25.37
C HIS A 82 12.40 3.96 -24.93
N TYR A 83 12.56 3.66 -23.65
CA TYR A 83 13.64 2.80 -23.15
C TYR A 83 13.32 1.30 -23.23
N LYS A 84 12.07 0.93 -23.53
CA LYS A 84 11.69 -0.48 -23.71
C LYS A 84 12.35 -1.03 -24.95
N ARG A 85 13.16 -2.07 -24.79
CA ARG A 85 13.82 -2.72 -25.91
C ARG A 85 13.03 -3.93 -26.44
N PRO A 86 13.22 -4.33 -27.69
CA PRO A 86 12.63 -5.55 -28.24
C PRO A 86 12.98 -6.76 -27.38
N GLY A 87 11.99 -7.63 -27.12
CA GLY A 87 12.14 -8.85 -26.30
C GLY A 87 12.18 -8.64 -24.81
N GLN A 88 12.23 -7.39 -24.32
CA GLN A 88 12.14 -7.07 -22.89
C GLN A 88 10.68 -7.13 -22.42
N GLN A 89 10.42 -7.78 -21.31
CA GLN A 89 9.09 -7.83 -20.70
C GLN A 89 8.93 -6.73 -19.67
N TRP A 90 7.84 -5.97 -19.77
CA TRP A 90 7.41 -4.99 -18.77
C TRP A 90 6.16 -5.51 -18.08
N VAL A 91 6.22 -5.65 -16.75
CA VAL A 91 5.15 -6.18 -15.92
C VAL A 91 4.76 -5.14 -14.90
N ALA A 92 3.50 -4.74 -14.89
CA ALA A 92 2.97 -3.78 -13.92
C ALA A 92 2.13 -4.48 -12.84
N GLY A 93 2.07 -3.86 -11.67
CA GLY A 93 1.16 -4.20 -10.57
C GLY A 93 0.88 -2.96 -9.72
N GLY A 94 0.11 -3.11 -8.66
CA GLY A 94 -0.22 -2.04 -7.72
C GLY A 94 -1.61 -1.45 -7.92
N ASN A 95 -1.97 -0.51 -7.04
CA ASN A 95 -3.35 -0.03 -6.90
C ASN A 95 -3.97 0.58 -8.16
N ALA A 96 -3.18 1.21 -9.03
CA ALA A 96 -3.69 1.78 -10.27
C ALA A 96 -4.01 0.73 -11.34
N CYS A 97 -3.46 -0.49 -11.21
CA CYS A 97 -3.62 -1.56 -12.19
C CYS A 97 -5.00 -2.19 -12.25
N VAL A 98 -5.92 -1.82 -11.36
CA VAL A 98 -7.33 -2.22 -11.49
C VAL A 98 -8.00 -1.64 -12.73
N THR A 99 -7.40 -0.62 -13.32
CA THR A 99 -7.77 -0.07 -14.62
C THR A 99 -6.60 -0.34 -15.58
N PRO A 100 -6.42 -1.61 -16.03
CA PRO A 100 -5.22 -2.02 -16.76
C PRO A 100 -5.09 -1.34 -18.11
N THR A 101 -6.21 -0.94 -18.72
CA THR A 101 -6.26 -0.30 -20.04
C THR A 101 -5.41 0.97 -20.15
N GLY A 102 -5.22 1.69 -19.04
CA GLY A 102 -4.40 2.89 -19.01
C GLY A 102 -2.92 2.68 -19.37
N VAL A 103 -2.40 1.46 -19.21
CA VAL A 103 -1.00 1.09 -19.50
C VAL A 103 -0.88 -0.15 -20.40
N ALA A 104 -1.99 -0.72 -20.84
CA ALA A 104 -2.03 -1.90 -21.69
C ALA A 104 -1.29 -1.74 -23.03
N TRP A 105 -1.13 -0.51 -23.52
CA TRP A 105 -0.42 -0.19 -24.74
C TRP A 105 1.10 -0.39 -24.67
N ILE A 106 1.67 -0.52 -23.45
CA ILE A 106 3.12 -0.66 -23.26
C ILE A 106 3.52 -1.83 -22.37
N MET A 107 2.66 -2.23 -21.41
CA MET A 107 2.93 -3.38 -20.54
C MET A 107 2.67 -4.67 -21.31
N ASP A 108 3.54 -5.66 -21.08
CA ASP A 108 3.32 -7.01 -21.62
C ASP A 108 2.35 -7.79 -20.73
N TYR A 109 2.38 -7.51 -19.43
CA TYR A 109 1.50 -8.13 -18.45
C TYR A 109 1.16 -7.15 -17.33
N ILE A 110 -0.03 -7.28 -16.76
CA ILE A 110 -0.49 -6.42 -15.67
C ILE A 110 -1.12 -7.30 -14.59
N TRP A 111 -0.55 -7.25 -13.39
CA TRP A 111 -1.09 -7.96 -12.23
C TRP A 111 -2.18 -7.12 -11.56
N ILE A 112 -3.32 -7.75 -11.26
CA ILE A 112 -4.51 -7.11 -10.68
C ILE A 112 -4.83 -7.73 -9.33
N GLY A 113 -4.53 -7.00 -8.26
CA GLY A 113 -4.76 -7.42 -6.88
C GLY A 113 -3.50 -7.49 -6.05
N ASP A 114 -3.61 -8.18 -4.90
CA ASP A 114 -2.48 -8.46 -4.02
C ASP A 114 -1.55 -9.49 -4.65
N CYS A 115 -0.28 -9.40 -4.30
CA CYS A 115 0.71 -10.29 -4.92
C CYS A 115 1.74 -10.87 -3.93
N ARG A 116 1.54 -10.79 -2.61
CA ARG A 116 2.51 -11.33 -1.64
C ARG A 116 2.75 -12.83 -1.85
N ALA A 117 1.68 -13.61 -1.89
CA ALA A 117 1.75 -15.05 -2.13
C ALA A 117 2.07 -15.38 -3.58
N SER A 118 1.63 -14.54 -4.53
CA SER A 118 1.79 -14.77 -5.97
C SER A 118 3.13 -14.29 -6.53
N PHE A 119 3.84 -13.41 -5.83
CA PHE A 119 5.04 -12.75 -6.33
C PHE A 119 6.19 -13.71 -6.70
N PRO A 120 6.48 -14.79 -5.95
CA PRO A 120 7.48 -15.78 -6.36
C PRO A 120 7.19 -16.40 -7.72
N ARG A 121 5.92 -16.65 -8.03
CA ARG A 121 5.48 -17.19 -9.32
C ARG A 121 5.67 -16.18 -10.45
N ILE A 122 5.38 -14.88 -10.17
CA ILE A 122 5.64 -13.79 -11.11
C ILE A 122 7.13 -13.68 -11.43
N LEU A 123 8.00 -13.79 -10.42
CA LEU A 123 9.45 -13.79 -10.58
C LEU A 123 9.96 -15.02 -11.34
N ALA A 124 9.32 -16.18 -11.16
CA ALA A 124 9.63 -17.39 -11.90
C ALA A 124 9.20 -17.33 -13.38
N GLY A 125 8.54 -16.24 -13.79
CA GLY A 125 8.11 -16.03 -15.18
C GLY A 125 6.73 -16.61 -15.48
N GLU A 126 5.96 -17.03 -14.49
CA GLU A 126 4.61 -17.51 -14.70
C GLU A 126 3.68 -16.34 -15.08
N ARG A 127 2.93 -16.51 -16.17
CA ARG A 127 2.06 -15.46 -16.72
C ARG A 127 0.60 -15.92 -16.85
N GLU A 128 0.35 -17.21 -16.79
CA GLU A 128 -1.01 -17.78 -16.87
C GLU A 128 -1.60 -17.96 -15.48
N MET A 129 -1.90 -16.83 -14.83
CA MET A 129 -2.47 -16.77 -13.48
C MET A 129 -3.77 -15.98 -13.47
N PRO A 130 -4.73 -16.29 -12.55
CA PRO A 130 -6.04 -15.64 -12.54
C PRO A 130 -6.01 -14.10 -12.43
N GLY A 131 -5.01 -13.52 -11.75
CA GLY A 131 -4.82 -12.07 -11.60
C GLY A 131 -3.97 -11.43 -12.69
N MET A 132 -3.45 -12.18 -13.64
CA MET A 132 -2.57 -11.66 -14.69
C MET A 132 -3.35 -11.27 -15.93
N TYR A 133 -3.41 -9.99 -16.22
CA TYR A 133 -3.98 -9.45 -17.46
C TYR A 133 -2.91 -9.43 -18.55
N ASP A 134 -3.23 -10.03 -19.70
CA ASP A 134 -2.43 -9.99 -20.92
C ASP A 134 -3.14 -9.04 -21.93
N PRO A 135 -2.58 -7.89 -22.26
CA PRO A 135 -3.18 -6.95 -23.21
C PRO A 135 -3.40 -7.52 -24.63
N ARG A 136 -2.70 -8.58 -24.97
CA ARG A 136 -2.88 -9.28 -26.27
C ARG A 136 -4.14 -10.15 -26.30
N HIS A 137 -4.68 -10.45 -25.13
CA HIS A 137 -5.89 -11.28 -24.94
C HIS A 137 -6.88 -10.53 -24.03
N PRO A 138 -7.41 -9.38 -24.46
CA PRO A 138 -8.23 -8.50 -23.62
C PRO A 138 -9.58 -9.12 -23.21
N ASP A 139 -10.06 -10.11 -23.94
CA ASP A 139 -11.33 -10.80 -23.67
C ASP A 139 -11.23 -11.85 -22.55
N ARG A 140 -10.01 -12.11 -22.08
CA ARG A 140 -9.81 -13.07 -20.99
C ARG A 140 -10.34 -12.49 -19.68
N VAL A 141 -11.17 -13.26 -19.00
CA VAL A 141 -11.71 -12.88 -17.68
C VAL A 141 -10.56 -12.83 -16.66
N ILE A 142 -10.39 -11.68 -16.03
CA ILE A 142 -9.41 -11.46 -14.99
C ILE A 142 -10.10 -11.42 -13.64
N ARG A 143 -9.55 -12.15 -12.68
CA ARG A 143 -10.00 -12.11 -11.30
C ARG A 143 -9.13 -11.16 -10.49
N TYR A 144 -9.76 -10.25 -9.76
CA TYR A 144 -9.04 -9.49 -8.72
C TYR A 144 -8.55 -10.46 -7.62
N ILE A 145 -7.29 -10.42 -7.31
CA ILE A 145 -6.70 -11.28 -6.27
C ILE A 145 -6.74 -10.52 -4.94
N ASP A 146 -7.49 -11.07 -4.00
CA ASP A 146 -7.59 -10.59 -2.61
C ASP A 146 -6.97 -11.65 -1.70
N GLU A 147 -5.69 -11.50 -1.39
CA GLU A 147 -4.94 -12.41 -0.52
C GLU A 147 -5.28 -12.14 0.95
N ASP A 148 -5.06 -13.12 1.81
CA ASP A 148 -5.18 -12.92 3.26
C ASP A 148 -4.12 -11.95 3.77
N ILE A 149 -4.44 -11.23 4.85
CA ILE A 149 -3.48 -10.33 5.49
C ILE A 149 -2.29 -11.15 6.03
N ASP A 150 -1.10 -10.70 5.72
CA ASP A 150 0.13 -11.33 6.16
C ASP A 150 0.73 -10.48 7.30
N PRO A 151 0.94 -11.03 8.50
CA PRO A 151 1.51 -10.31 9.63
C PRO A 151 3.00 -10.00 9.49
N GLU A 152 3.65 -10.41 8.40
CA GLU A 152 5.04 -10.06 8.13
C GLU A 152 5.18 -8.53 7.95
N PRO A 153 6.17 -7.88 8.61
CA PRO A 153 6.41 -6.46 8.45
C PRO A 153 6.62 -6.05 6.99
N LEU A 154 6.07 -4.89 6.61
CA LEU A 154 6.26 -4.31 5.27
C LEU A 154 7.65 -3.71 5.10
N THR A 155 8.17 -3.13 6.17
CA THR A 155 9.53 -2.58 6.26
C THR A 155 10.05 -2.78 7.67
N SER A 156 11.29 -2.40 7.93
CA SER A 156 11.87 -2.45 9.27
C SER A 156 11.11 -1.61 10.32
N SER A 157 10.25 -0.68 9.90
CA SER A 157 9.49 0.21 10.80
C SER A 157 7.98 0.21 10.57
N GLU A 158 7.46 -0.66 9.69
CA GLU A 158 6.04 -0.65 9.30
C GLU A 158 5.47 -2.06 9.20
N ILE A 159 4.28 -2.23 9.76
CA ILE A 159 3.46 -3.45 9.66
C ILE A 159 2.06 -3.12 9.17
N GLU A 160 1.46 -4.00 8.38
CA GLU A 160 0.05 -3.89 8.00
C GLU A 160 -0.82 -4.37 9.15
N MET A 161 -1.52 -3.44 9.80
CA MET A 161 -2.41 -3.72 10.94
C MET A 161 -3.79 -4.16 10.45
N SER A 162 -4.28 -3.57 9.36
CA SER A 162 -5.51 -4.01 8.71
C SER A 162 -5.49 -3.76 7.21
N LYS A 163 -6.23 -4.57 6.50
CA LYS A 163 -6.43 -4.52 5.05
C LYS A 163 -7.92 -4.37 4.73
N GLY A 164 -8.22 -3.70 3.62
CA GLY A 164 -9.60 -3.32 3.32
C GLY A 164 -10.11 -2.20 4.22
N CYS A 165 -11.42 -2.01 4.27
CA CYS A 165 -12.08 -1.04 5.15
C CYS A 165 -13.50 -1.50 5.41
N PRO A 166 -14.01 -1.46 6.66
CA PRO A 166 -15.38 -1.85 6.97
C PRO A 166 -16.41 -0.81 6.49
N ARG A 167 -15.94 0.40 6.19
CA ARG A 167 -16.78 1.50 5.69
C ARG A 167 -16.95 1.38 4.18
N ARG A 168 -18.16 1.61 3.68
CA ARG A 168 -18.49 1.50 2.25
C ARG A 168 -18.71 2.86 1.61
N CYS A 169 -17.77 3.79 1.79
CA CYS A 169 -17.83 5.11 1.16
C CYS A 169 -17.85 4.95 -0.37
N LEU A 170 -18.79 5.63 -1.05
CA LEU A 170 -19.05 5.42 -2.48
C LEU A 170 -17.90 5.89 -3.38
N PHE A 171 -17.06 6.80 -2.93
CA PHE A 171 -15.91 7.30 -3.67
C PHE A 171 -14.63 6.47 -3.45
N CYS A 172 -14.64 5.56 -2.47
CA CYS A 172 -13.45 4.82 -2.07
C CYS A 172 -13.46 3.42 -2.65
N ILE A 173 -12.37 3.02 -3.25
CA ILE A 173 -12.25 1.70 -3.88
C ILE A 173 -11.87 0.59 -2.89
N HIS A 174 -11.22 0.94 -1.76
CA HIS A 174 -10.69 -0.04 -0.81
C HIS A 174 -11.72 -1.04 -0.27
N PRO A 175 -12.93 -0.62 0.17
CA PRO A 175 -13.93 -1.57 0.70
C PRO A 175 -14.55 -2.49 -0.37
N TRP A 176 -14.33 -2.17 -1.65
CA TRP A 176 -14.88 -2.94 -2.77
C TRP A 176 -13.87 -3.93 -3.36
N ARG A 177 -12.57 -3.72 -3.08
CA ARG A 177 -11.49 -4.57 -3.56
C ARG A 177 -11.10 -5.64 -2.57
N HIS A 178 -11.03 -5.28 -1.29
CA HIS A 178 -10.50 -6.12 -0.24
C HIS A 178 -11.57 -6.42 0.80
N ARG A 179 -11.64 -7.67 1.21
CA ARG A 179 -12.29 -8.02 2.47
C ARG A 179 -11.62 -7.24 3.59
N TYR A 180 -12.42 -6.76 4.54
CA TYR A 180 -11.82 -6.22 5.75
C TYR A 180 -11.22 -7.35 6.57
N GLN A 181 -9.97 -7.21 6.91
CA GLN A 181 -9.21 -8.17 7.70
C GLN A 181 -8.29 -7.40 8.64
N GLU A 182 -8.06 -7.95 9.82
CA GLU A 182 -7.12 -7.44 10.81
C GLU A 182 -5.98 -8.42 10.98
N ALA A 183 -4.76 -7.91 11.13
CA ALA A 183 -3.62 -8.73 11.50
C ALA A 183 -3.81 -9.22 12.95
N PRO A 184 -3.22 -10.36 13.34
CA PRO A 184 -3.26 -10.81 14.73
C PRO A 184 -2.68 -9.74 15.65
N GLN A 185 -3.45 -9.31 16.66
CA GLN A 185 -3.05 -8.29 17.64
C GLN A 185 -1.66 -8.58 18.23
N ALA A 186 -1.40 -9.82 18.64
CA ALA A 186 -0.12 -10.23 19.20
C ALA A 186 1.07 -9.97 18.26
N ALA A 187 0.89 -10.14 16.95
CA ALA A 187 1.95 -9.87 15.96
C ALA A 187 2.23 -8.36 15.86
N VAL A 188 1.19 -7.53 15.86
CA VAL A 188 1.32 -6.07 15.82
C VAL A 188 2.00 -5.55 17.09
N GLU A 189 1.60 -6.04 18.25
CA GLU A 189 2.20 -5.66 19.52
C GLU A 189 3.66 -6.09 19.64
N ALA A 190 3.99 -7.33 19.22
CA ALA A 190 5.36 -7.83 19.20
C ALA A 190 6.23 -6.94 18.31
N PHE A 191 5.76 -6.62 17.10
CA PHE A 191 6.44 -5.71 16.19
C PHE A 191 6.70 -4.34 16.83
N ILE A 192 5.70 -3.74 17.51
CA ILE A 192 5.88 -2.47 18.21
C ILE A 192 6.99 -2.56 19.27
N ARG A 193 6.98 -3.61 20.09
CA ARG A 193 7.96 -3.78 21.16
C ARG A 193 9.39 -3.93 20.64
N GLU A 194 9.57 -4.63 19.51
CA GLU A 194 10.87 -4.89 18.89
C GLU A 194 11.48 -3.67 18.19
N GLN A 195 10.68 -2.65 17.87
CA GLN A 195 11.20 -1.46 17.20
C GLN A 195 12.21 -0.71 18.04
N LYS A 196 13.34 -0.36 17.44
CA LYS A 196 14.38 0.46 18.10
C LYS A 196 14.04 1.96 18.06
N GLY A 197 13.33 2.40 17.04
CA GLY A 197 12.94 3.79 16.83
C GLY A 197 11.70 4.21 17.61
N LYS A 198 11.48 5.52 17.75
CA LYS A 198 10.26 6.07 18.37
C LYS A 198 9.04 6.06 17.45
N GLY A 199 9.25 6.00 16.14
CA GLY A 199 8.17 5.99 15.15
C GLY A 199 7.89 4.58 14.66
N VAL A 200 6.62 4.18 14.66
CA VAL A 200 6.14 2.91 14.12
C VAL A 200 5.04 3.20 13.12
N GLY A 201 5.09 2.61 11.95
CA GLY A 201 4.05 2.75 10.94
C GLY A 201 3.06 1.60 11.06
N LEU A 202 1.86 1.89 11.56
CA LEU A 202 0.75 0.95 11.61
C LEU A 202 -0.13 1.16 10.36
N VAL A 203 0.15 0.41 9.32
CA VAL A 203 -0.51 0.59 8.02
C VAL A 203 -1.93 0.05 8.07
N SER A 204 -2.89 0.92 7.78
CA SER A 204 -4.32 0.62 7.74
C SER A 204 -5.03 1.63 6.84
N ASN A 205 -6.15 1.24 6.24
CA ASN A 205 -7.04 2.18 5.54
C ASN A 205 -7.92 2.99 6.51
N SER A 206 -8.11 2.48 7.73
CA SER A 206 -8.87 3.14 8.80
C SER A 206 -8.42 2.55 10.13
N SER A 207 -7.38 3.11 10.72
CA SER A 207 -6.79 2.61 11.97
C SER A 207 -7.80 2.61 13.11
N ASP A 208 -8.68 3.61 13.15
CA ASP A 208 -9.68 3.78 14.20
C ASP A 208 -10.81 2.72 14.14
N ASP A 209 -10.89 1.96 13.06
CA ASP A 209 -11.86 0.86 12.91
C ASP A 209 -11.27 -0.50 13.26
N VAL A 210 -9.98 -0.58 13.58
CA VAL A 210 -9.34 -1.82 14.03
C VAL A 210 -9.79 -2.14 15.45
N SER A 211 -10.30 -3.36 15.66
CA SER A 211 -10.96 -3.77 16.89
C SER A 211 -10.11 -3.63 18.17
N TYR A 212 -8.81 -3.81 18.03
CA TYR A 212 -7.83 -3.75 19.11
C TYR A 212 -6.94 -2.49 19.09
N TYR A 213 -7.30 -1.44 18.33
CA TYR A 213 -6.44 -0.25 18.20
C TYR A 213 -6.21 0.47 19.53
N ALA A 214 -7.17 0.45 20.44
CA ALA A 214 -7.02 1.02 21.78
C ALA A 214 -5.88 0.34 22.56
N ASP A 215 -5.83 -1.00 22.54
CA ASP A 215 -4.78 -1.77 23.22
C ASP A 215 -3.41 -1.51 22.59
N VAL A 216 -3.36 -1.42 21.28
CA VAL A 216 -2.15 -1.05 20.52
C VAL A 216 -1.67 0.37 20.88
N ALA A 217 -2.60 1.31 21.07
CA ALA A 217 -2.26 2.67 21.50
C ALA A 217 -1.63 2.67 22.91
N ASP A 218 -2.08 1.81 23.79
CA ASP A 218 -1.50 1.64 25.13
C ASP A 218 -0.10 1.02 25.07
N VAL A 219 0.10 0.02 24.21
CA VAL A 219 1.44 -0.58 23.96
C VAL A 219 2.41 0.45 23.39
N LEU A 220 1.97 1.29 22.44
CA LEU A 220 2.79 2.39 21.91
C LEU A 220 3.22 3.35 23.03
N THR A 221 2.26 3.75 23.89
CA THR A 221 2.51 4.65 25.01
C THR A 221 3.52 4.05 25.99
N ALA A 222 3.27 2.83 26.42
CA ALA A 222 4.13 2.11 27.36
C ALA A 222 5.55 1.89 26.81
N SER A 223 5.69 1.78 25.49
CA SER A 223 6.97 1.61 24.80
C SER A 223 7.65 2.95 24.45
N GLY A 224 7.06 4.09 24.78
CA GLY A 224 7.55 5.42 24.41
C GLY A 224 7.57 5.67 22.90
N LYS A 225 6.68 5.01 22.16
CA LYS A 225 6.60 5.05 20.70
C LYS A 225 5.35 5.80 20.24
N THR A 226 5.33 6.15 18.96
CA THR A 226 4.18 6.82 18.33
C THR A 226 3.89 6.22 16.96
N ASP A 227 2.62 6.06 16.63
CA ASP A 227 2.19 5.73 15.28
C ASP A 227 2.50 6.90 14.32
N MET A 228 3.14 6.58 13.21
CA MET A 228 3.51 7.55 12.18
C MET A 228 2.39 7.77 11.15
N ILE A 229 1.39 6.91 11.10
CA ILE A 229 0.26 7.01 10.18
C ILE A 229 -0.74 8.00 10.75
N VAL A 230 -1.13 9.00 9.97
CA VAL A 230 -1.91 10.15 10.46
C VAL A 230 -3.36 10.20 9.94
N SER A 231 -3.77 9.24 9.10
CA SER A 231 -5.13 9.21 8.56
C SER A 231 -6.11 8.60 9.57
N ASN A 232 -7.16 9.35 9.90
CA ASN A 232 -8.15 8.94 10.88
C ASN A 232 -9.58 9.09 10.33
N ALA A 233 -10.45 8.15 10.69
CA ALA A 233 -11.88 8.28 10.51
C ALA A 233 -12.45 9.08 11.69
N VAL A 234 -13.33 10.04 11.37
CA VAL A 234 -13.91 10.93 12.41
C VAL A 234 -14.64 10.12 13.48
N GLN A 235 -15.44 9.12 13.07
CA GLN A 235 -16.31 8.38 13.99
C GLN A 235 -15.56 7.48 14.96
N GLY A 236 -14.43 6.90 14.53
CA GLY A 236 -13.61 6.02 15.36
C GLY A 236 -12.65 6.74 16.30
N LEU A 237 -12.59 8.07 16.24
CA LEU A 237 -11.64 8.85 17.00
C LEU A 237 -11.92 8.82 18.50
N THR A 238 -10.99 8.28 19.27
CA THR A 238 -11.04 8.22 20.74
C THR A 238 -9.98 9.12 21.37
N GLU A 239 -10.10 9.39 22.66
CA GLU A 239 -9.10 10.15 23.40
C GLU A 239 -7.71 9.49 23.37
N GLY A 240 -7.65 8.16 23.48
CA GLY A 240 -6.42 7.38 23.37
C GLY A 240 -5.72 7.62 22.02
N VAL A 241 -6.47 7.56 20.92
CA VAL A 241 -5.96 7.86 19.57
C VAL A 241 -5.42 9.28 19.49
N VAL A 242 -6.16 10.27 20.00
CA VAL A 242 -5.74 11.68 19.97
C VAL A 242 -4.45 11.91 20.77
N LYS A 243 -4.30 11.26 21.92
CA LYS A 243 -3.09 11.34 22.74
C LYS A 243 -1.85 10.78 22.04
N GLN A 244 -2.02 9.72 21.24
CA GLN A 244 -0.93 9.08 20.47
C GLN A 244 -0.39 9.97 19.34
N ARG A 245 -1.17 10.91 18.83
CA ARG A 245 -0.76 11.79 17.74
C ARG A 245 0.10 12.94 18.24
N LYS A 246 1.18 13.24 17.52
CA LYS A 246 2.15 14.25 17.99
C LYS A 246 1.62 15.67 17.92
N ARG A 247 1.11 16.10 16.78
CA ARG A 247 0.78 17.51 16.56
C ARG A 247 -0.44 17.75 15.71
N GLU A 248 -0.63 16.95 14.69
CA GLU A 248 -1.64 17.16 13.67
C GLU A 248 -2.58 15.95 13.55
N MET A 249 -3.86 16.22 13.40
CA MET A 249 -4.92 15.25 13.11
C MET A 249 -5.47 15.51 11.71
N LEU A 250 -5.37 14.52 10.84
CA LEU A 250 -5.97 14.58 9.51
C LEU A 250 -7.30 13.82 9.55
N LEU A 251 -8.40 14.55 9.44
CA LEU A 251 -9.75 14.01 9.51
C LEU A 251 -10.41 13.99 8.13
N GLY A 252 -10.72 12.82 7.64
CA GLY A 252 -11.49 12.66 6.39
C GLY A 252 -12.96 12.97 6.63
N VAL A 253 -13.39 14.17 6.32
CA VAL A 253 -14.81 14.63 6.45
C VAL A 253 -15.57 14.44 5.14
N GLU A 254 -14.91 14.64 4.00
CA GLU A 254 -15.31 14.42 2.62
C GLU A 254 -16.42 15.35 2.10
N GLY A 255 -17.36 15.76 2.94
CA GLY A 255 -18.46 16.67 2.54
C GLY A 255 -18.65 17.80 3.53
N MET A 256 -18.79 19.05 3.05
CA MET A 256 -19.01 20.24 3.89
C MET A 256 -20.32 20.13 4.67
N SER A 257 -21.39 19.69 4.05
CA SER A 257 -22.69 19.49 4.68
C SER A 257 -22.89 18.05 5.13
N GLU A 258 -23.70 17.87 6.15
CA GLU A 258 -24.13 16.54 6.60
C GLU A 258 -24.83 15.76 5.47
N ARG A 259 -25.66 16.44 4.68
CA ARG A 259 -26.32 15.84 3.52
C ARG A 259 -25.30 15.28 2.51
N LEU A 260 -24.23 15.99 2.19
CA LEU A 260 -23.18 15.49 1.28
C LEU A 260 -22.50 14.26 1.84
N ARG A 261 -22.20 14.24 3.14
CA ARG A 261 -21.62 13.07 3.81
C ARG A 261 -22.53 11.84 3.74
N TRP A 262 -23.83 12.03 3.88
CA TRP A 262 -24.80 10.97 3.68
C TRP A 262 -24.84 10.46 2.24
N ILE A 263 -24.83 11.36 1.26
CA ILE A 263 -24.86 11.01 -0.17
C ILE A 263 -23.67 10.12 -0.54
N VAL A 264 -22.49 10.42 -0.03
CA VAL A 264 -21.26 9.62 -0.32
C VAL A 264 -21.10 8.39 0.57
N ASN A 265 -22.13 8.04 1.31
CA ASN A 265 -22.13 6.92 2.28
C ASN A 265 -21.00 7.01 3.32
N LYS A 266 -20.73 8.22 3.80
CA LYS A 266 -19.86 8.49 4.94
C LYS A 266 -20.59 9.35 5.97
N PRO A 267 -21.63 8.78 6.64
CA PRO A 267 -22.51 9.53 7.54
C PRO A 267 -21.73 9.97 8.78
N ILE A 268 -21.44 11.25 8.86
CA ILE A 268 -20.84 11.90 10.02
C ILE A 268 -21.82 12.99 10.46
N PRO A 269 -22.60 12.79 11.54
CA PRO A 269 -23.46 13.82 12.11
C PRO A 269 -22.65 15.07 12.49
N ARG A 270 -23.30 16.23 12.44
CA ARG A 270 -22.63 17.50 12.72
C ARG A 270 -22.14 17.62 14.15
N ASP A 271 -22.93 17.14 15.10
CA ASP A 271 -22.59 17.09 16.52
C ASP A 271 -21.40 16.21 16.80
N VAL A 272 -21.37 15.00 16.21
CA VAL A 272 -20.21 14.06 16.29
C VAL A 272 -18.96 14.73 15.70
N LEU A 273 -19.05 15.35 14.52
CA LEU A 273 -17.92 16.03 13.92
C LEU A 273 -17.37 17.13 14.84
N ARG A 274 -18.26 17.94 15.43
CA ARG A 274 -17.87 19.01 16.37
C ARG A 274 -17.22 18.42 17.62
N GLU A 275 -17.85 17.42 18.25
CA GLU A 275 -17.29 16.72 19.42
C GLU A 275 -15.85 16.23 19.17
N LYS A 276 -15.61 15.59 18.03
CA LYS A 276 -14.29 15.03 17.70
C LYS A 276 -13.26 16.12 17.40
N ILE A 277 -13.66 17.20 16.76
CA ILE A 277 -12.79 18.38 16.58
C ILE A 277 -12.43 18.98 17.95
N ASP A 278 -13.41 19.20 18.81
CA ASP A 278 -13.20 19.75 20.15
C ASP A 278 -12.31 18.83 21.00
N LEU A 279 -12.46 17.52 20.87
CA LEU A 279 -11.57 16.54 21.51
C LEU A 279 -10.11 16.75 21.07
N CYS A 280 -9.86 16.90 19.77
CA CYS A 280 -8.51 17.15 19.27
C CYS A 280 -7.94 18.47 19.80
N LEU A 281 -8.73 19.54 19.78
CA LEU A 281 -8.30 20.86 20.24
C LEU A 281 -8.00 20.89 21.74
N ARG A 282 -8.81 20.24 22.57
CA ARG A 282 -8.54 20.10 24.03
C ARG A 282 -7.20 19.43 24.33
N HIS A 283 -6.74 18.54 23.44
CA HIS A 283 -5.44 17.89 23.55
C HIS A 283 -4.32 18.66 22.82
N GLY A 284 -4.55 19.91 22.44
CA GLY A 284 -3.55 20.77 21.77
C GLY A 284 -3.17 20.27 20.37
N ARG A 285 -4.06 19.54 19.69
CA ARG A 285 -3.82 19.04 18.34
C ARG A 285 -4.31 20.03 17.31
N GLN A 286 -3.52 20.22 16.25
CA GLN A 286 -3.98 20.91 15.05
C GLN A 286 -4.88 19.97 14.25
N VAL A 287 -6.02 20.46 13.80
CA VAL A 287 -6.97 19.67 12.99
C VAL A 287 -6.93 20.14 11.55
N ARG A 288 -6.66 19.21 10.64
CA ARG A 288 -6.91 19.39 9.21
C ARG A 288 -8.06 18.50 8.78
N THR A 289 -8.99 19.07 8.08
CA THR A 289 -10.10 18.34 7.48
C THR A 289 -9.88 18.19 5.99
N VAL A 290 -10.14 16.99 5.49
CA VAL A 290 -10.10 16.68 4.06
C VAL A 290 -11.53 16.66 3.54
N TYR A 291 -11.75 17.37 2.44
CA TYR A 291 -13.00 17.41 1.71
C TYR A 291 -12.75 17.00 0.27
N GLN A 292 -13.61 16.14 -0.27
CA GLN A 292 -13.61 15.77 -1.68
C GLN A 292 -14.79 16.41 -2.44
N PHE A 293 -15.80 16.89 -1.69
CA PHE A 293 -17.03 17.48 -2.24
C PHE A 293 -17.46 18.73 -1.49
#